data_00ab54d36eb8680e14174537d48eb220
#
_entry.id   00ab54d36eb8680e14174537d48eb220
#
_cell.length_a   1.000
_cell.length_b   1.000
_cell.length_c   1.000
_cell.angle_alpha   90.00
_cell.angle_beta   90.00
_cell.angle_gamma   90.00
#
_symmetry.space_group_name_H-M   'P 1'
#
loop_
_entity.id
_entity.type
_entity.pdbx_description
1 polymer ?
#
loop_
_entity_poly.entity_id
_entity_poly.type
_entity_poly.pdbx_seq_one_letter_code
_entity_poly.pdbx_strand_id
1 'polypeptide(L)'
;MNSSIVRYFLGHVLKIEAALMVIPVIVGVIYREKAISAFLITMALCAVCGILMTIKKPANTVFYLKEGCVTTALSWILMSIFGCLPFFISREIPSFTDALFETISGFTTTGASILSEVEGLSQSIMFWRCFTHWIGGMGVLVFLLAVIPLTGGSNINLMKAESPGPSVGKLVPKIRYTARILYIIYFGMTVLQTILLLFGGMTFLDALNTAMGTAGTGGFGIRNDSFTSFSPYIQWVVTIFMILFGVNFNAYYLIVLRQFKKAVKVEEVRCYFGIILAATAIIFVNIYRSVGAVELTLRQSMFQVASIITTTGFSSVDFDMWPSLSKSVLVVLMFVGACAGSTGGGIKVSRFIIGIKTIFREIQSYIHPKSVKVIKTEGKPVDSETCRSVSIYFITFIMIFTASLLLISIEGKDIVTNFTAVAATINNIGPGLSAVGPTQNFGSYSDFSKYVLMFDMLAGRLELFPLIILFTPSIWKDLVTKKVSERKMRRIRRG
;
A
#
# COMPACT_ATOMS: atom_id res chain seq x y z
N MET A 1 -6.11 -27.41 -2.04
CA MET A 1 -5.33 -26.29 -2.62
C MET A 1 -4.37 -26.78 -3.70
N ASN A 2 -4.23 -26.04 -4.80
CA ASN A 2 -3.30 -26.36 -5.89
C ASN A 2 -1.92 -25.71 -5.65
N SER A 3 -1.05 -26.38 -4.90
CA SER A 3 0.28 -25.88 -4.55
C SER A 3 1.24 -25.71 -5.74
N SER A 4 1.04 -26.46 -6.84
CA SER A 4 1.91 -26.34 -8.02
C SER A 4 1.68 -25.03 -8.77
N ILE A 5 0.46 -24.52 -8.81
CA ILE A 5 0.18 -23.23 -9.44
C ILE A 5 0.66 -22.08 -8.56
N VAL A 6 0.46 -22.16 -7.24
CA VAL A 6 0.97 -21.17 -6.28
C VAL A 6 2.49 -21.05 -6.41
N ARG A 7 3.23 -22.18 -6.34
CA ARG A 7 4.68 -22.19 -6.54
C ARG A 7 5.11 -21.56 -7.87
N TYR A 8 4.41 -21.90 -8.96
CA TYR A 8 4.73 -21.39 -10.30
C TYR A 8 4.57 -19.87 -10.38
N PHE A 9 3.53 -19.30 -9.75
CA PHE A 9 3.35 -17.86 -9.65
C PHE A 9 4.43 -17.19 -8.81
N LEU A 10 4.71 -17.72 -7.63
CA LEU A 10 5.78 -17.19 -6.76
C LEU A 10 7.13 -17.15 -7.47
N GLY A 11 7.45 -18.19 -8.25
CA GLY A 11 8.67 -18.21 -9.05
C GLY A 11 8.72 -17.12 -10.13
N HIS A 12 7.57 -16.74 -10.71
CA HIS A 12 7.53 -15.61 -11.66
C HIS A 12 7.64 -14.26 -10.95
N VAL A 13 7.11 -14.12 -9.76
CA VAL A 13 7.29 -12.93 -8.92
C VAL A 13 8.78 -12.67 -8.68
N LEU A 14 9.53 -13.70 -8.23
CA LEU A 14 10.98 -13.57 -8.00
C LEU A 14 11.76 -13.23 -9.28
N LYS A 15 11.39 -13.80 -10.43
CA LYS A 15 12.03 -13.46 -11.71
C LYS A 15 11.81 -12.00 -12.09
N ILE A 16 10.62 -11.47 -11.83
CA ILE A 16 10.30 -10.07 -12.08
C ILE A 16 11.08 -9.19 -11.12
N GLU A 17 11.13 -9.54 -9.84
CA GLU A 17 11.91 -8.81 -8.85
C GLU A 17 13.38 -8.74 -9.22
N ALA A 18 13.99 -9.87 -9.66
CA ALA A 18 15.35 -9.88 -10.19
C ALA A 18 15.52 -8.95 -11.39
N ALA A 19 14.56 -8.91 -12.31
CA ALA A 19 14.61 -8.01 -13.46
C ALA A 19 14.48 -6.53 -13.06
N LEU A 20 13.63 -6.21 -12.08
CA LEU A 20 13.46 -4.85 -11.58
C LEU A 20 14.71 -4.33 -10.86
N MET A 21 15.47 -5.21 -10.18
CA MET A 21 16.72 -4.85 -9.51
C MET A 21 17.83 -4.43 -10.50
N VAL A 22 17.67 -4.66 -11.80
CA VAL A 22 18.62 -4.14 -12.82
C VAL A 22 18.70 -2.61 -12.78
N ILE A 23 17.59 -1.94 -12.46
CA ILE A 23 17.53 -0.47 -12.47
C ILE A 23 18.42 0.13 -11.38
N PRO A 24 18.30 -0.27 -10.08
CA PRO A 24 19.23 0.21 -9.04
C PRO A 24 20.69 -0.20 -9.30
N VAL A 25 20.95 -1.33 -9.98
CA VAL A 25 22.32 -1.66 -10.44
C VAL A 25 22.85 -0.62 -11.40
N ILE A 26 22.04 -0.18 -12.38
CA ILE A 26 22.42 0.88 -13.31
C ILE A 26 22.74 2.17 -12.55
N VAL A 27 21.90 2.56 -11.58
CA VAL A 27 22.15 3.73 -10.71
C VAL A 27 23.50 3.56 -9.99
N GLY A 28 23.73 2.42 -9.35
CA GLY A 28 24.99 2.14 -8.65
C GLY A 28 26.23 2.23 -9.57
N VAL A 29 26.13 1.75 -10.82
CA VAL A 29 27.22 1.86 -11.82
C VAL A 29 27.49 3.34 -12.17
N ILE A 30 26.45 4.14 -12.36
CA ILE A 30 26.60 5.57 -12.67
C ILE A 30 27.32 6.30 -11.51
N TYR A 31 26.95 5.99 -10.26
CA TYR A 31 27.54 6.61 -9.07
C TYR A 31 28.80 5.86 -8.53
N ARG A 32 29.20 4.75 -9.16
CA ARG A 32 30.38 3.92 -8.80
C ARG A 32 30.35 3.40 -7.36
N GLU A 33 29.22 2.89 -6.94
CA GLU A 33 28.98 2.46 -5.56
C GLU A 33 29.36 1.01 -5.29
N LYS A 34 29.72 0.71 -4.04
CA LYS A 34 30.03 -0.66 -3.59
C LYS A 34 28.78 -1.53 -3.44
N ALA A 35 27.61 -0.93 -3.25
CA ALA A 35 26.33 -1.63 -3.07
C ALA A 35 25.91 -2.47 -4.31
N ILE A 36 26.53 -2.24 -5.49
CA ILE A 36 26.27 -3.03 -6.71
C ILE A 36 26.42 -4.54 -6.46
N SER A 37 27.43 -4.95 -5.70
CA SER A 37 27.66 -6.38 -5.40
C SER A 37 26.50 -7.01 -4.65
N ALA A 38 25.88 -6.28 -3.71
CA ALA A 38 24.73 -6.73 -2.95
C ALA A 38 23.50 -6.95 -3.87
N PHE A 39 23.25 -6.03 -4.80
CA PHE A 39 22.20 -6.20 -5.81
C PHE A 39 22.44 -7.39 -6.73
N LEU A 40 23.68 -7.58 -7.24
CA LEU A 40 24.01 -8.71 -8.14
C LEU A 40 23.82 -10.06 -7.44
N ILE A 41 24.25 -10.18 -6.17
CA ILE A 41 24.04 -11.39 -5.37
C ILE A 41 22.55 -11.66 -5.20
N THR A 42 21.77 -10.65 -4.83
CA THR A 42 20.32 -10.77 -4.63
C THR A 42 19.61 -11.15 -5.92
N MET A 43 19.96 -10.51 -7.04
CA MET A 43 19.42 -10.83 -8.37
C MET A 43 19.68 -12.29 -8.74
N ALA A 44 20.91 -12.79 -8.50
CA ALA A 44 21.25 -14.19 -8.76
C ALA A 44 20.41 -15.14 -7.89
N LEU A 45 20.25 -14.84 -6.59
CA LEU A 45 19.41 -15.62 -5.68
C LEU A 45 17.93 -15.63 -6.14
N CYS A 46 17.35 -14.47 -6.44
CA CYS A 46 15.99 -14.36 -6.97
C CYS A 46 15.81 -15.13 -8.29
N ALA A 47 16.77 -15.01 -9.21
CA ALA A 47 16.72 -15.69 -10.50
C ALA A 47 16.80 -17.22 -10.32
N VAL A 48 17.75 -17.71 -9.52
CA VAL A 48 17.91 -19.15 -9.25
C VAL A 48 16.66 -19.72 -8.58
N CYS A 49 16.19 -19.10 -7.49
CA CYS A 49 14.97 -19.54 -6.80
C CYS A 49 13.75 -19.47 -7.74
N GLY A 50 13.60 -18.40 -8.49
CA GLY A 50 12.51 -18.22 -9.45
C GLY A 50 12.52 -19.25 -10.58
N ILE A 51 13.71 -19.62 -11.10
CA ILE A 51 13.86 -20.68 -12.11
C ILE A 51 13.49 -22.03 -11.49
N LEU A 52 14.06 -22.39 -10.34
CA LEU A 52 13.78 -23.66 -9.66
C LEU A 52 12.29 -23.83 -9.38
N MET A 53 11.58 -22.78 -8.96
CA MET A 53 10.14 -22.80 -8.70
C MET A 53 9.32 -22.95 -9.99
N THR A 54 9.82 -22.53 -11.15
CA THR A 54 9.08 -22.53 -12.43
C THR A 54 9.45 -23.67 -13.37
N ILE A 55 10.49 -24.49 -13.09
CA ILE A 55 10.92 -25.63 -13.94
C ILE A 55 9.75 -26.55 -14.25
N LYS A 56 8.97 -26.95 -13.23
CA LYS A 56 7.83 -27.82 -13.40
C LYS A 56 6.56 -27.00 -13.57
N LYS A 57 6.03 -26.95 -14.80
CA LYS A 57 4.74 -26.30 -15.09
C LYS A 57 3.61 -27.00 -14.33
N PRO A 58 2.58 -26.27 -13.85
CA PRO A 58 1.43 -26.88 -13.22
C PRO A 58 0.60 -27.68 -14.24
N ALA A 59 0.28 -28.94 -13.94
CA ALA A 59 -0.57 -29.77 -14.78
C ALA A 59 -2.04 -29.29 -14.76
N ASN A 60 -2.47 -28.74 -13.62
CA ASN A 60 -3.79 -28.12 -13.44
C ASN A 60 -3.64 -26.62 -13.29
N THR A 61 -4.26 -25.86 -14.19
CA THR A 61 -4.22 -24.40 -14.23
C THR A 61 -5.46 -23.74 -13.60
N VAL A 62 -6.35 -24.52 -12.98
CA VAL A 62 -7.52 -24.00 -12.28
C VAL A 62 -7.07 -23.24 -11.03
N PHE A 63 -7.52 -22.00 -10.91
CA PHE A 63 -7.12 -21.05 -9.88
C PHE A 63 -8.37 -20.43 -9.24
N TYR A 64 -8.68 -20.86 -8.03
CA TYR A 64 -9.81 -20.34 -7.26
C TYR A 64 -9.39 -19.14 -6.40
N LEU A 65 -10.35 -18.45 -5.77
CA LEU A 65 -10.10 -17.32 -4.88
C LEU A 65 -9.16 -17.70 -3.74
N LYS A 66 -9.27 -18.91 -3.20
CA LYS A 66 -8.39 -19.45 -2.15
C LYS A 66 -6.92 -19.44 -2.57
N GLU A 67 -6.62 -19.96 -3.76
CA GLU A 67 -5.26 -19.94 -4.32
C GLU A 67 -4.81 -18.50 -4.60
N GLY A 68 -5.74 -17.61 -4.99
CA GLY A 68 -5.50 -16.19 -5.18
C GLY A 68 -5.00 -15.54 -3.91
N CYS A 69 -5.75 -15.63 -2.83
CA CYS A 69 -5.39 -15.03 -1.55
C CYS A 69 -4.04 -15.54 -1.02
N VAL A 70 -3.82 -16.88 -1.06
CA VAL A 70 -2.55 -17.48 -0.61
C VAL A 70 -1.38 -17.03 -1.47
N THR A 71 -1.56 -16.99 -2.80
CA THR A 71 -0.50 -16.54 -3.72
C THR A 71 -0.16 -15.06 -3.48
N THR A 72 -1.18 -14.22 -3.30
CA THR A 72 -1.00 -12.80 -3.01
C THR A 72 -0.18 -12.61 -1.74
N ALA A 73 -0.64 -13.16 -0.63
CA ALA A 73 0.04 -12.99 0.65
C ALA A 73 1.48 -13.53 0.65
N LEU A 74 1.69 -14.74 0.10
CA LEU A 74 3.03 -15.31 -0.01
C LEU A 74 3.94 -14.53 -0.98
N SER A 75 3.39 -13.91 -2.04
CA SER A 75 4.19 -13.08 -2.96
C SER A 75 4.73 -11.85 -2.25
N TRP A 76 3.92 -11.16 -1.46
CA TRP A 76 4.35 -9.98 -0.70
C TRP A 76 5.40 -10.32 0.35
N ILE A 77 5.20 -11.44 1.10
CA ILE A 77 6.19 -11.91 2.07
C ILE A 77 7.50 -12.28 1.37
N LEU A 78 7.43 -13.05 0.28
CA LEU A 78 8.60 -13.53 -0.44
C LEU A 78 9.41 -12.39 -1.06
N MET A 79 8.74 -11.44 -1.71
CA MET A 79 9.39 -10.23 -2.23
C MET A 79 10.05 -9.41 -1.14
N SER A 80 9.40 -9.27 0.03
CA SER A 80 10.00 -8.52 1.13
C SER A 80 11.26 -9.20 1.67
N ILE A 81 11.27 -10.53 1.73
CA ILE A 81 12.46 -11.30 2.18
C ILE A 81 13.62 -11.18 1.19
N PHE A 82 13.36 -11.24 -0.12
CA PHE A 82 14.43 -11.08 -1.11
C PHE A 82 14.79 -9.61 -1.31
N GLY A 83 13.80 -8.72 -1.32
CA GLY A 83 14.01 -7.28 -1.49
C GLY A 83 14.76 -6.60 -0.33
N CYS A 84 14.84 -7.21 0.86
CA CYS A 84 15.64 -6.70 1.97
C CYS A 84 17.13 -7.05 1.85
N LEU A 85 17.49 -8.06 1.06
CA LEU A 85 18.87 -8.52 0.95
C LEU A 85 19.86 -7.44 0.46
N PRO A 86 19.52 -6.54 -0.50
CA PRO A 86 20.43 -5.47 -0.87
C PRO A 86 20.81 -4.58 0.32
N PHE A 87 19.86 -4.21 1.19
CA PHE A 87 20.10 -3.41 2.39
C PHE A 87 21.00 -4.16 3.39
N PHE A 88 20.71 -5.45 3.62
CA PHE A 88 21.41 -6.28 4.58
C PHE A 88 22.83 -6.65 4.10
N ILE A 89 23.01 -7.06 2.84
CA ILE A 89 24.31 -7.49 2.28
C ILE A 89 25.26 -6.29 2.10
N SER A 90 24.73 -5.11 1.70
CA SER A 90 25.53 -3.87 1.62
C SER A 90 25.97 -3.38 2.99
N ARG A 91 25.34 -3.85 4.07
CA ARG A 91 25.51 -3.40 5.46
C ARG A 91 25.08 -1.95 5.71
N GLU A 92 24.32 -1.34 4.81
CA GLU A 92 23.71 -0.04 5.06
C GLU A 92 22.59 -0.13 6.10
N ILE A 93 21.92 -1.29 6.18
CA ILE A 93 21.07 -1.68 7.30
C ILE A 93 21.57 -3.02 7.83
N PRO A 94 22.42 -3.03 8.88
CA PRO A 94 23.12 -4.24 9.32
C PRO A 94 22.23 -5.30 9.98
N SER A 95 21.10 -4.88 10.57
CA SER A 95 20.12 -5.77 11.19
C SER A 95 19.19 -6.34 10.13
N PHE A 96 19.03 -7.67 10.11
CA PHE A 96 18.07 -8.32 9.18
C PHE A 96 16.62 -7.93 9.48
N THR A 97 16.26 -7.81 10.76
CA THR A 97 14.91 -7.37 11.19
C THR A 97 14.63 -5.96 10.67
N ASP A 98 15.59 -5.06 10.79
CA ASP A 98 15.46 -3.68 10.35
C ASP A 98 15.41 -3.57 8.81
N ALA A 99 16.27 -4.32 8.11
CA ALA A 99 16.23 -4.39 6.65
C ALA A 99 14.89 -4.94 6.13
N LEU A 100 14.34 -5.95 6.82
CA LEU A 100 13.05 -6.53 6.48
C LEU A 100 11.91 -5.55 6.77
N PHE A 101 11.95 -4.84 7.91
CA PHE A 101 10.97 -3.80 8.27
C PHE A 101 10.93 -2.70 7.21
N GLU A 102 12.09 -2.13 6.86
CA GLU A 102 12.20 -1.08 5.84
C GLU A 102 11.67 -1.56 4.48
N THR A 103 11.96 -2.80 4.11
CA THR A 103 11.50 -3.37 2.83
C THR A 103 10.01 -3.68 2.82
N ILE A 104 9.45 -4.24 3.91
CA ILE A 104 8.00 -4.44 4.04
C ILE A 104 7.31 -3.08 3.99
N SER A 105 7.80 -2.09 4.74
CA SER A 105 7.31 -0.72 4.67
C SER A 105 7.38 -0.16 3.25
N GLY A 106 8.47 -0.45 2.53
CA GLY A 106 8.64 -0.07 1.13
C GLY A 106 7.58 -0.67 0.21
N PHE A 107 7.50 -1.98 0.15
CA PHE A 107 6.54 -2.66 -0.75
C PHE A 107 5.09 -2.41 -0.34
N THR A 108 4.75 -2.43 0.94
CA THR A 108 3.38 -2.12 1.41
C THR A 108 3.01 -0.65 1.31
N THR A 109 3.96 0.18 0.83
CA THR A 109 3.78 1.62 0.68
C THR A 109 3.38 2.31 2.00
N THR A 110 3.96 1.85 3.11
CA THR A 110 3.67 2.38 4.44
C THR A 110 4.50 3.62 4.75
N GLY A 111 5.80 3.63 4.41
CA GLY A 111 6.69 4.75 4.69
C GLY A 111 7.16 4.86 6.14
N ALA A 112 6.82 3.91 7.01
CA ALA A 112 7.43 3.79 8.33
C ALA A 112 8.89 3.37 8.18
N SER A 113 9.82 4.13 8.77
CA SER A 113 11.25 3.88 8.64
C SER A 113 11.89 3.59 9.99
N ILE A 114 12.91 2.71 9.97
CA ILE A 114 13.78 2.47 11.13
C ILE A 114 15.04 3.35 11.07
N LEU A 115 15.26 4.03 9.95
CA LEU A 115 16.47 4.82 9.74
C LEU A 115 16.38 6.14 10.48
N SER A 116 17.43 6.46 11.22
CA SER A 116 17.63 7.78 11.85
C SER A 116 18.22 8.79 10.87
N GLU A 117 18.98 8.30 9.89
CA GLU A 117 19.62 9.11 8.86
C GLU A 117 19.44 8.42 7.49
N VAL A 118 18.88 9.14 6.53
CA VAL A 118 18.65 8.64 5.17
C VAL A 118 19.62 9.24 4.15
N GLU A 119 20.18 10.41 4.42
CA GLU A 119 21.06 11.14 3.50
C GLU A 119 22.44 10.46 3.32
N GLY A 120 22.84 9.63 4.29
CA GLY A 120 24.06 8.83 4.22
C GLY A 120 23.98 7.57 3.38
N LEU A 121 22.78 7.18 2.89
CA LEU A 121 22.60 6.00 2.08
C LEU A 121 23.20 6.19 0.67
N SER A 122 23.74 5.09 0.09
CA SER A 122 24.13 5.11 -1.31
C SER A 122 22.93 5.35 -2.24
N GLN A 123 23.18 5.99 -3.38
CA GLN A 123 22.11 6.39 -4.31
C GLN A 123 21.34 5.19 -4.87
N SER A 124 22.01 4.06 -5.09
CA SER A 124 21.35 2.83 -5.54
C SER A 124 20.44 2.22 -4.48
N ILE A 125 20.82 2.28 -3.21
CA ILE A 125 20.02 1.82 -2.07
C ILE A 125 18.84 2.79 -1.84
N MET A 126 19.08 4.11 -1.87
CA MET A 126 18.00 5.11 -1.81
C MET A 126 17.02 4.95 -2.96
N PHE A 127 17.52 4.72 -4.17
CA PHE A 127 16.67 4.45 -5.33
C PHE A 127 15.82 3.19 -5.12
N TRP A 128 16.44 2.07 -4.66
CA TRP A 128 15.71 0.84 -4.40
C TRP A 128 14.61 1.05 -3.34
N ARG A 129 14.92 1.76 -2.27
CA ARG A 129 14.00 2.13 -1.21
C ARG A 129 12.76 2.85 -1.77
N CYS A 130 12.92 3.90 -2.57
CA CYS A 130 11.82 4.63 -3.20
C CYS A 130 11.13 3.81 -4.31
N PHE A 131 11.88 2.99 -5.03
CA PHE A 131 11.34 2.16 -6.11
C PHE A 131 10.44 1.03 -5.58
N THR A 132 10.70 0.50 -4.37
CA THR A 132 9.76 -0.45 -3.73
C THR A 132 8.38 0.14 -3.54
N HIS A 133 8.25 1.44 -3.21
CA HIS A 133 6.97 2.14 -3.16
C HIS A 133 6.28 2.17 -4.52
N TRP A 134 7.03 2.47 -5.58
CA TRP A 134 6.46 2.53 -6.92
C TRP A 134 5.95 1.16 -7.38
N ILE A 135 6.70 0.09 -7.12
CA ILE A 135 6.29 -1.30 -7.38
C ILE A 135 5.06 -1.66 -6.55
N GLY A 136 5.08 -1.33 -5.26
CA GLY A 136 4.02 -1.64 -4.31
C GLY A 136 2.71 -0.90 -4.60
N GLY A 137 2.78 0.34 -5.08
CA GLY A 137 1.62 1.21 -5.30
C GLY A 137 0.58 0.63 -6.27
N MET A 138 1.03 0.04 -7.38
CA MET A 138 0.12 -0.58 -8.36
C MET A 138 -0.12 -2.07 -8.13
N GLY A 139 0.55 -2.68 -7.14
CA GLY A 139 0.43 -4.10 -6.85
C GLY A 139 1.16 -5.00 -7.84
N VAL A 140 1.95 -5.92 -7.30
CA VAL A 140 2.82 -6.81 -8.09
C VAL A 140 2.04 -7.79 -8.93
N LEU A 141 0.91 -8.29 -8.41
CA LEU A 141 0.11 -9.28 -9.13
C LEU A 141 -0.73 -8.64 -10.24
N VAL A 142 -1.13 -7.39 -10.11
CA VAL A 142 -1.74 -6.64 -11.23
C VAL A 142 -0.73 -6.47 -12.36
N PHE A 143 0.55 -6.21 -12.03
CA PHE A 143 1.63 -6.21 -13.01
C PHE A 143 1.81 -7.59 -13.67
N LEU A 144 1.84 -8.67 -12.89
CA LEU A 144 1.87 -10.04 -13.41
C LEU A 144 0.71 -10.33 -14.39
N LEU A 145 -0.51 -9.87 -14.07
CA LEU A 145 -1.68 -10.02 -14.95
C LEU A 145 -1.52 -9.28 -16.28
N ALA A 146 -0.83 -8.15 -16.28
CA ALA A 146 -0.56 -7.38 -17.49
C ALA A 146 0.46 -8.09 -18.41
N VAL A 147 1.44 -8.79 -17.82
CA VAL A 147 2.60 -9.37 -18.52
C VAL A 147 2.38 -10.85 -18.86
N ILE A 148 1.90 -11.67 -17.93
CA ILE A 148 1.80 -13.13 -18.13
C ILE A 148 0.47 -13.51 -18.76
N PRO A 149 0.46 -14.28 -19.88
CA PRO A 149 -0.77 -14.82 -20.47
C PRO A 149 -1.30 -15.97 -19.63
N LEU A 150 -2.26 -15.67 -18.77
CA LEU A 150 -3.02 -16.68 -18.03
C LEU A 150 -4.27 -17.09 -18.81
N THR A 151 -4.55 -18.38 -18.91
CA THR A 151 -5.74 -18.91 -19.55
C THR A 151 -6.85 -19.17 -18.53
N GLY A 152 -8.11 -18.83 -18.89
CA GLY A 152 -9.29 -19.11 -18.08
C GLY A 152 -9.67 -18.05 -17.05
N GLY A 153 -10.64 -18.36 -16.18
CA GLY A 153 -11.17 -17.46 -15.13
C GLY A 153 -10.22 -17.10 -13.98
N SER A 154 -8.98 -17.60 -14.04
CA SER A 154 -7.92 -17.41 -13.03
C SER A 154 -7.58 -15.93 -12.79
N ASN A 155 -7.65 -15.11 -13.84
CA ASN A 155 -7.29 -13.67 -13.78
C ASN A 155 -8.23 -12.87 -12.88
N ILE A 156 -9.53 -13.22 -12.85
CA ILE A 156 -10.52 -12.52 -12.03
C ILE A 156 -10.27 -12.77 -10.54
N ASN A 157 -9.93 -14.00 -10.17
CA ASN A 157 -9.70 -14.36 -8.77
C ASN A 157 -8.42 -13.74 -8.21
N LEU A 158 -7.38 -13.63 -9.03
CA LEU A 158 -6.13 -12.96 -8.64
C LEU A 158 -6.35 -11.46 -8.45
N MET A 159 -7.03 -10.80 -9.40
CA MET A 159 -7.35 -9.39 -9.32
C MET A 159 -8.27 -9.06 -8.14
N LYS A 160 -9.24 -9.92 -7.82
CA LYS A 160 -10.09 -9.77 -6.63
C LYS A 160 -9.31 -9.90 -5.33
N ALA A 161 -8.25 -10.72 -5.30
CA ALA A 161 -7.42 -10.93 -4.12
C ALA A 161 -6.47 -9.76 -3.83
N GLU A 162 -6.13 -8.96 -4.83
CA GLU A 162 -5.17 -7.85 -4.70
C GLU A 162 -5.83 -6.45 -4.82
N SER A 163 -7.01 -6.37 -5.46
CA SER A 163 -7.64 -5.08 -5.73
C SER A 163 -8.33 -4.51 -4.49
N PRO A 164 -7.92 -3.34 -3.99
CA PRO A 164 -8.48 -2.75 -2.79
C PRO A 164 -9.91 -2.23 -3.02
N GLY A 165 -10.81 -2.59 -2.11
CA GLY A 165 -12.15 -2.03 -2.04
C GLY A 165 -13.30 -3.00 -2.26
N PRO A 166 -14.54 -2.61 -1.91
CA PRO A 166 -15.71 -3.48 -1.85
C PRO A 166 -16.26 -3.91 -3.23
N SER A 167 -15.87 -3.26 -4.32
CA SER A 167 -16.30 -3.64 -5.67
C SER A 167 -15.24 -3.29 -6.71
N VAL A 168 -14.77 -4.28 -7.44
CA VAL A 168 -14.00 -4.06 -8.66
C VAL A 168 -15.00 -3.79 -9.79
N GLY A 169 -15.15 -2.54 -10.20
CA GLY A 169 -16.00 -2.17 -11.32
C GLY A 169 -15.60 -2.95 -12.57
N LYS A 170 -16.57 -3.58 -13.24
CA LYS A 170 -16.37 -4.25 -14.55
C LYS A 170 -16.14 -3.18 -15.61
N LEU A 171 -14.89 -2.71 -15.75
CA LEU A 171 -14.57 -1.63 -16.70
C LEU A 171 -14.43 -2.11 -18.12
N VAL A 172 -13.91 -3.32 -18.33
CA VAL A 172 -13.63 -3.84 -19.67
C VAL A 172 -13.76 -5.37 -19.68
N PRO A 173 -14.23 -5.97 -20.79
CA PRO A 173 -14.36 -7.41 -20.92
C PRO A 173 -13.04 -8.18 -20.78
N LYS A 174 -11.89 -7.51 -21.01
CA LYS A 174 -10.54 -8.09 -20.92
C LYS A 174 -9.75 -7.42 -19.78
N ILE A 175 -9.70 -8.05 -18.63
CA ILE A 175 -8.97 -7.60 -17.41
C ILE A 175 -7.55 -7.14 -17.72
N ARG A 176 -6.85 -7.82 -18.63
CA ARG A 176 -5.49 -7.49 -19.06
C ARG A 176 -5.40 -6.12 -19.73
N TYR A 177 -6.39 -5.75 -20.52
CA TYR A 177 -6.45 -4.44 -21.19
C TYR A 177 -6.66 -3.34 -20.16
N THR A 178 -7.54 -3.56 -19.19
CA THR A 178 -7.75 -2.62 -18.07
C THR A 178 -6.46 -2.41 -17.29
N ALA A 179 -5.78 -3.48 -16.86
CA ALA A 179 -4.52 -3.39 -16.15
C ALA A 179 -3.48 -2.56 -16.90
N ARG A 180 -3.32 -2.79 -18.22
CA ARG A 180 -2.37 -2.02 -19.04
C ARG A 180 -2.69 -0.52 -19.05
N ILE A 181 -3.95 -0.14 -19.20
CA ILE A 181 -4.34 1.28 -19.22
C ILE A 181 -4.05 1.91 -17.86
N LEU A 182 -4.38 1.25 -16.76
CA LEU A 182 -4.10 1.75 -15.41
C LEU A 182 -2.60 1.95 -15.20
N TYR A 183 -1.75 1.01 -15.67
CA TYR A 183 -0.29 1.16 -15.62
C TYR A 183 0.23 2.32 -16.48
N ILE A 184 -0.33 2.53 -17.67
CA ILE A 184 0.05 3.65 -18.53
C ILE A 184 -0.30 4.99 -17.85
N ILE A 185 -1.47 5.09 -17.20
CA ILE A 185 -1.87 6.29 -16.45
C ILE A 185 -0.92 6.51 -15.27
N TYR A 186 -0.65 5.48 -14.49
CA TYR A 186 0.25 5.53 -13.33
C TYR A 186 1.65 5.98 -13.73
N PHE A 187 2.23 5.36 -14.75
CA PHE A 187 3.55 5.71 -15.27
C PHE A 187 3.56 7.14 -15.84
N GLY A 188 2.56 7.52 -16.64
CA GLY A 188 2.46 8.84 -17.19
C GLY A 188 2.36 9.95 -16.14
N MET A 189 1.59 9.71 -15.06
CA MET A 189 1.52 10.64 -13.93
C MET A 189 2.85 10.73 -13.18
N THR A 190 3.56 9.61 -12.99
CA THR A 190 4.90 9.59 -12.36
C THR A 190 5.89 10.42 -13.18
N VAL A 191 5.92 10.22 -14.51
CA VAL A 191 6.80 10.98 -15.41
C VAL A 191 6.45 12.47 -15.38
N LEU A 192 5.17 12.82 -15.43
CA LEU A 192 4.72 14.21 -15.37
C LEU A 192 5.15 14.87 -14.07
N GLN A 193 5.00 14.20 -12.93
CA GLN A 193 5.45 14.72 -11.64
C GLN A 193 6.97 14.88 -11.61
N THR A 194 7.74 13.93 -12.12
CA THR A 194 9.20 14.03 -12.20
C THR A 194 9.62 15.27 -12.99
N ILE A 195 8.99 15.53 -14.15
CA ILE A 195 9.28 16.71 -14.97
C ILE A 195 8.98 18.00 -14.19
N LEU A 196 7.85 18.08 -13.50
CA LEU A 196 7.50 19.28 -12.71
C LEU A 196 8.46 19.48 -11.52
N LEU A 197 8.94 18.41 -10.89
CA LEU A 197 9.94 18.52 -9.82
C LEU A 197 11.30 18.98 -10.33
N LEU A 198 11.70 18.58 -11.55
CA LEU A 198 12.90 19.11 -12.20
C LEU A 198 12.79 20.61 -12.45
N PHE A 199 11.64 21.14 -12.87
CA PHE A 199 11.42 22.59 -12.97
C PHE A 199 11.49 23.29 -11.61
N GLY A 200 11.26 22.57 -10.51
CA GLY A 200 11.45 23.05 -9.13
C GLY A 200 12.91 23.10 -8.68
N GLY A 201 13.87 22.67 -9.52
CA GLY A 201 15.30 22.67 -9.21
C GLY A 201 15.81 21.41 -8.48
N MET A 202 15.02 20.32 -8.42
CA MET A 202 15.52 19.04 -7.92
C MET A 202 16.48 18.38 -8.92
N THR A 203 17.44 17.59 -8.42
CA THR A 203 18.23 16.71 -9.30
C THR A 203 17.34 15.65 -9.95
N PHE A 204 17.79 15.07 -11.07
CA PHE A 204 16.99 14.05 -11.76
C PHE A 204 16.66 12.85 -10.85
N LEU A 205 17.65 12.36 -10.09
CA LEU A 205 17.46 11.21 -9.22
C LEU A 205 16.53 11.54 -8.04
N ASP A 206 16.68 12.72 -7.42
CA ASP A 206 15.80 13.17 -6.34
C ASP A 206 14.36 13.36 -6.81
N ALA A 207 14.18 13.98 -7.98
CA ALA A 207 12.86 14.17 -8.59
C ALA A 207 12.19 12.82 -8.89
N LEU A 208 12.95 11.84 -9.41
CA LEU A 208 12.45 10.51 -9.72
C LEU A 208 12.12 9.73 -8.43
N ASN A 209 13.00 9.74 -7.42
CA ASN A 209 12.77 9.11 -6.13
C ASN A 209 11.52 9.70 -5.44
N THR A 210 11.39 11.02 -5.42
CA THR A 210 10.22 11.71 -4.87
C THR A 210 8.95 11.34 -5.63
N ALA A 211 8.99 11.34 -6.97
CA ALA A 211 7.83 10.97 -7.79
C ALA A 211 7.42 9.51 -7.57
N MET A 212 8.38 8.59 -7.39
CA MET A 212 8.10 7.18 -7.08
C MET A 212 7.45 7.03 -5.69
N GLY A 213 7.97 7.72 -4.67
CA GLY A 213 7.39 7.74 -3.33
C GLY A 213 5.98 8.32 -3.30
N THR A 214 5.73 9.40 -4.06
CA THR A 214 4.41 10.02 -4.19
C THR A 214 3.44 9.12 -4.95
N ALA A 215 3.86 8.56 -6.09
CA ALA A 215 3.02 7.73 -6.94
C ALA A 215 2.57 6.44 -6.23
N GLY A 216 3.49 5.81 -5.50
CA GLY A 216 3.17 4.67 -4.64
C GLY A 216 2.34 5.05 -3.42
N THR A 217 2.20 6.35 -3.10
CA THR A 217 1.65 6.83 -1.82
C THR A 217 2.39 6.22 -0.62
N GLY A 218 3.73 6.23 -0.67
CA GLY A 218 4.54 5.45 0.25
C GLY A 218 5.31 6.26 1.30
N GLY A 219 5.73 7.50 0.99
CA GLY A 219 6.25 8.44 1.98
C GLY A 219 7.74 8.34 2.33
N PHE A 220 8.51 7.46 1.72
CA PHE A 220 9.95 7.49 1.91
C PHE A 220 10.57 8.78 1.37
N GLY A 221 11.05 9.63 2.27
CA GLY A 221 11.79 10.84 1.94
C GLY A 221 13.22 10.55 1.49
N ILE A 222 13.77 11.49 0.72
CA ILE A 222 15.19 11.53 0.33
C ILE A 222 16.04 12.36 1.29
N ARG A 223 15.39 13.06 2.23
CA ARG A 223 15.99 13.87 3.29
C ARG A 223 15.42 13.52 4.64
N ASN A 224 16.21 13.76 5.69
CA ASN A 224 15.82 13.52 7.08
C ASN A 224 14.64 14.39 7.52
N ASP A 225 14.56 15.63 7.01
CA ASP A 225 13.49 16.58 7.28
C ASP A 225 12.28 16.46 6.33
N SER A 226 12.22 15.37 5.53
CA SER A 226 11.21 15.10 4.52
C SER A 226 11.06 16.28 3.53
N PHE A 227 10.01 17.10 3.60
CA PHE A 227 9.77 18.24 2.69
C PHE A 227 9.94 19.61 3.36
N THR A 228 10.41 19.69 4.60
CA THR A 228 10.50 20.97 5.35
C THR A 228 11.42 21.98 4.66
N SER A 229 12.58 21.54 4.16
CA SER A 229 13.59 22.39 3.51
C SER A 229 13.33 22.65 2.02
N PHE A 230 12.34 21.99 1.40
CA PHE A 230 12.05 22.20 -0.01
C PHE A 230 11.23 23.48 -0.26
N SER A 231 11.37 24.03 -1.48
CA SER A 231 10.67 25.25 -1.89
C SER A 231 9.14 25.10 -1.85
N PRO A 232 8.38 26.20 -1.68
CA PRO A 232 6.93 26.17 -1.76
C PRO A 232 6.38 25.53 -3.02
N TYR A 233 7.04 25.75 -4.17
CA TYR A 233 6.67 25.16 -5.44
C TYR A 233 6.71 23.62 -5.39
N ILE A 234 7.81 23.05 -4.90
CA ILE A 234 7.97 21.59 -4.77
C ILE A 234 6.91 21.01 -3.83
N GLN A 235 6.68 21.66 -2.68
CA GLN A 235 5.66 21.25 -1.73
C GLN A 235 4.26 21.24 -2.35
N TRP A 236 3.90 22.26 -3.15
CA TRP A 236 2.61 22.28 -3.87
C TRP A 236 2.51 21.21 -4.95
N VAL A 237 3.54 20.99 -5.74
CA VAL A 237 3.57 19.92 -6.74
C VAL A 237 3.32 18.57 -6.07
N VAL A 238 4.06 18.26 -4.99
CA VAL A 238 3.89 16.99 -4.26
C VAL A 238 2.49 16.88 -3.66
N THR A 239 1.95 17.95 -3.05
CA THR A 239 0.59 17.98 -2.48
C THR A 239 -0.47 17.62 -3.53
N ILE A 240 -0.41 18.26 -4.70
CA ILE A 240 -1.36 18.02 -5.79
C ILE A 240 -1.26 16.56 -6.26
N PHE A 241 -0.05 16.05 -6.46
CA PHE A 241 0.13 14.68 -6.94
C PHE A 241 -0.25 13.63 -5.89
N MET A 242 -0.01 13.85 -4.58
CA MET A 242 -0.55 13.00 -3.51
C MET A 242 -2.07 12.89 -3.64
N ILE A 243 -2.77 14.03 -3.75
CA ILE A 243 -4.24 14.04 -3.90
C ILE A 243 -4.66 13.29 -5.16
N LEU A 244 -3.97 13.51 -6.29
CA LEU A 244 -4.29 12.85 -7.56
C LEU A 244 -4.07 11.33 -7.50
N PHE A 245 -2.98 10.83 -6.92
CA PHE A 245 -2.76 9.40 -6.76
C PHE A 245 -3.73 8.73 -5.77
N GLY A 246 -4.32 9.50 -4.84
CA GLY A 246 -5.38 9.05 -3.94
C GLY A 246 -6.77 8.92 -4.59
N VAL A 247 -6.97 9.44 -5.79
CA VAL A 247 -8.24 9.32 -6.55
C VAL A 247 -8.39 7.92 -7.14
N ASN A 248 -9.61 7.43 -7.22
CA ASN A 248 -9.95 6.18 -7.90
C ASN A 248 -9.49 6.19 -9.37
N PHE A 249 -8.61 5.28 -9.76
CA PHE A 249 -8.06 5.19 -11.13
C PHE A 249 -9.12 4.95 -12.21
N ASN A 250 -10.30 4.41 -11.84
CA ASN A 250 -11.43 4.32 -12.75
C ASN A 250 -11.94 5.69 -13.21
N ALA A 251 -11.84 6.72 -12.35
CA ALA A 251 -12.19 8.09 -12.75
C ALA A 251 -11.26 8.60 -13.85
N TYR A 252 -9.96 8.31 -13.76
CA TYR A 252 -9.00 8.65 -14.83
C TYR A 252 -9.30 7.90 -16.13
N TYR A 253 -9.66 6.62 -16.03
CA TYR A 253 -10.10 5.85 -17.20
C TYR A 253 -11.32 6.49 -17.90
N LEU A 254 -12.30 6.96 -17.13
CA LEU A 254 -13.45 7.70 -17.67
C LEU A 254 -13.04 9.03 -18.32
N ILE A 255 -12.04 9.72 -17.75
CA ILE A 255 -11.48 10.96 -18.33
C ILE A 255 -10.81 10.66 -19.67
N VAL A 256 -10.00 9.62 -19.76
CA VAL A 256 -9.35 9.16 -21.01
C VAL A 256 -10.40 8.83 -22.08
N LEU A 257 -11.53 8.25 -21.68
CA LEU A 257 -12.68 7.98 -22.56
C LEU A 257 -13.53 9.24 -22.88
N ARG A 258 -13.09 10.43 -22.49
CA ARG A 258 -13.81 11.72 -22.63
C ARG A 258 -15.17 11.76 -21.94
N GLN A 259 -15.40 10.93 -20.92
CA GLN A 259 -16.64 10.89 -20.15
C GLN A 259 -16.54 11.72 -18.85
N PHE A 260 -16.08 12.98 -18.95
CA PHE A 260 -15.82 13.87 -17.81
C PHE A 260 -16.99 14.00 -16.84
N LYS A 261 -18.23 14.13 -17.36
CA LYS A 261 -19.44 14.24 -16.52
C LYS A 261 -19.66 13.01 -15.63
N LYS A 262 -19.26 11.82 -16.09
CA LYS A 262 -19.38 10.60 -15.29
C LYS A 262 -18.25 10.52 -14.25
N ALA A 263 -17.02 10.91 -14.61
CA ALA A 263 -15.90 10.93 -13.68
C ALA A 263 -16.16 11.82 -12.46
N VAL A 264 -16.66 13.04 -12.68
CA VAL A 264 -16.99 13.99 -11.59
C VAL A 264 -18.21 13.53 -10.78
N LYS A 265 -19.11 12.73 -11.35
CA LYS A 265 -20.31 12.22 -10.64
C LYS A 265 -20.01 10.99 -9.76
N VAL A 266 -18.81 10.43 -9.79
CA VAL A 266 -18.40 9.33 -8.89
C VAL A 266 -18.56 9.81 -7.44
N GLU A 267 -19.44 9.16 -6.67
CA GLU A 267 -19.80 9.57 -5.31
C GLU A 267 -18.59 9.56 -4.37
N GLU A 268 -17.75 8.52 -4.50
CA GLU A 268 -16.53 8.36 -3.72
C GLU A 268 -15.54 9.51 -3.94
N VAL A 269 -15.32 9.91 -5.19
CA VAL A 269 -14.41 11.00 -5.55
C VAL A 269 -14.89 12.34 -4.97
N ARG A 270 -16.20 12.62 -5.04
CA ARG A 270 -16.76 13.84 -4.45
C ARG A 270 -16.62 13.85 -2.93
N CYS A 271 -16.88 12.72 -2.28
CA CYS A 271 -16.75 12.59 -0.83
C CYS A 271 -15.29 12.77 -0.41
N TYR A 272 -14.36 12.16 -1.12
CA TYR A 272 -12.92 12.29 -0.90
C TYR A 272 -12.44 13.75 -0.96
N PHE A 273 -12.77 14.49 -2.03
CA PHE A 273 -12.44 15.92 -2.10
C PHE A 273 -13.15 16.74 -1.03
N GLY A 274 -14.39 16.42 -0.69
CA GLY A 274 -15.13 17.06 0.40
C GLY A 274 -14.44 16.90 1.75
N ILE A 275 -13.94 15.70 2.07
CA ILE A 275 -13.18 15.42 3.29
C ILE A 275 -11.87 16.22 3.32
N ILE A 276 -11.11 16.24 2.21
CA ILE A 276 -9.86 17.01 2.11
C ILE A 276 -10.12 18.49 2.36
N LEU A 277 -11.12 19.09 1.71
CA LEU A 277 -11.42 20.51 1.86
C LEU A 277 -11.88 20.83 3.28
N ALA A 278 -12.78 20.02 3.87
CA ALA A 278 -13.26 20.22 5.23
C ALA A 278 -12.12 20.09 6.25
N ALA A 279 -11.30 19.06 6.18
CA ALA A 279 -10.16 18.86 7.07
C ALA A 279 -9.12 19.98 6.94
N THR A 280 -8.80 20.39 5.71
CA THR A 280 -7.89 21.52 5.46
C THR A 280 -8.44 22.81 6.06
N ALA A 281 -9.74 23.10 5.89
CA ALA A 281 -10.35 24.31 6.46
C ALA A 281 -10.32 24.29 8.00
N ILE A 282 -10.63 23.16 8.64
CA ILE A 282 -10.58 23.03 10.10
C ILE A 282 -9.15 23.27 10.62
N ILE A 283 -8.15 22.60 10.03
CA ILE A 283 -6.76 22.74 10.43
C ILE A 283 -6.27 24.18 10.15
N PHE A 284 -6.57 24.73 8.98
CA PHE A 284 -6.22 26.12 8.61
C PHE A 284 -6.67 27.11 9.66
N VAL A 285 -7.96 27.10 10.03
CA VAL A 285 -8.53 28.00 11.04
C VAL A 285 -7.85 27.82 12.40
N ASN A 286 -7.54 26.56 12.76
CA ASN A 286 -6.97 26.22 14.06
C ASN A 286 -5.51 26.68 14.20
N ILE A 287 -4.67 26.56 13.14
CA ILE A 287 -3.25 26.93 13.21
C ILE A 287 -2.95 28.34 12.68
N TYR A 288 -3.91 29.01 12.02
CA TYR A 288 -3.67 30.32 11.39
C TYR A 288 -3.14 31.37 12.37
N ARG A 289 -3.63 31.37 13.61
CA ARG A 289 -3.18 32.33 14.64
C ARG A 289 -1.72 32.12 15.05
N SER A 290 -1.21 30.90 14.98
CA SER A 290 0.18 30.59 15.34
C SER A 290 1.15 30.78 14.17
N VAL A 291 0.72 30.58 12.93
CA VAL A 291 1.55 30.69 11.73
C VAL A 291 1.56 32.12 11.15
N GLY A 292 0.41 32.80 11.16
CA GLY A 292 0.25 34.21 10.80
C GLY A 292 0.25 34.54 9.29
N ALA A 293 0.66 33.61 8.42
CA ALA A 293 0.71 33.82 6.96
C ALA A 293 -0.28 32.91 6.24
N VAL A 294 -1.16 33.49 5.42
CA VAL A 294 -2.27 32.75 4.75
C VAL A 294 -1.71 31.65 3.84
N GLU A 295 -0.75 31.97 2.97
CA GLU A 295 -0.17 30.98 2.01
C GLU A 295 0.50 29.84 2.76
N LEU A 296 1.36 30.14 3.73
CA LEU A 296 2.09 29.15 4.50
C LEU A 296 1.13 28.23 5.28
N THR A 297 0.13 28.83 5.93
CA THR A 297 -0.89 28.06 6.69
C THR A 297 -1.69 27.14 5.78
N LEU A 298 -2.12 27.64 4.62
CA LEU A 298 -2.87 26.82 3.65
C LEU A 298 -2.02 25.68 3.10
N ARG A 299 -0.77 25.96 2.72
CA ARG A 299 0.16 24.97 2.19
C ARG A 299 0.45 23.88 3.21
N GLN A 300 0.81 24.25 4.45
CA GLN A 300 1.07 23.27 5.50
C GLN A 300 -0.18 22.42 5.82
N SER A 301 -1.34 23.06 5.98
CA SER A 301 -2.60 22.35 6.26
C SER A 301 -2.95 21.38 5.14
N MET A 302 -2.92 21.83 3.89
CA MET A 302 -3.29 21.01 2.75
C MET A 302 -2.27 19.90 2.47
N PHE A 303 -0.96 20.17 2.66
CA PHE A 303 0.09 19.17 2.54
C PHE A 303 -0.12 18.02 3.53
N GLN A 304 -0.31 18.33 4.84
CA GLN A 304 -0.48 17.30 5.85
C GLN A 304 -1.80 16.54 5.68
N VAL A 305 -2.90 17.23 5.37
CA VAL A 305 -4.18 16.56 5.06
C VAL A 305 -4.03 15.62 3.86
N ALA A 306 -3.42 16.10 2.77
CA ALA A 306 -3.16 15.27 1.59
C ALA A 306 -2.28 14.07 1.95
N SER A 307 -1.18 14.30 2.64
CA SER A 307 -0.24 13.25 3.05
C SER A 307 -0.92 12.14 3.86
N ILE A 308 -1.72 12.50 4.85
CA ILE A 308 -2.34 11.53 5.76
C ILE A 308 -3.52 10.81 5.11
N ILE A 309 -4.45 11.54 4.45
CA ILE A 309 -5.62 10.87 3.85
C ILE A 309 -5.27 9.97 2.67
N THR A 310 -4.24 10.34 1.91
CA THR A 310 -3.75 9.48 0.81
C THR A 310 -2.84 8.37 1.27
N THR A 311 -2.55 8.36 2.57
CA THR A 311 -1.62 7.41 3.20
C THR A 311 -0.19 7.50 2.61
N THR A 312 0.22 8.70 2.17
CA THR A 312 1.56 8.90 1.62
C THR A 312 2.61 9.05 2.73
N GLY A 313 2.33 9.82 3.79
CA GLY A 313 3.22 9.93 4.95
C GLY A 313 4.36 10.95 4.84
N PHE A 314 4.46 11.74 3.77
CA PHE A 314 5.39 12.86 3.71
C PHE A 314 5.02 13.95 4.72
N SER A 315 6.01 14.69 5.23
CA SER A 315 5.80 15.83 6.11
C SER A 315 6.53 17.09 5.60
N SER A 316 5.83 18.22 5.66
CA SER A 316 6.42 19.56 5.39
C SER A 316 6.63 20.38 6.65
N VAL A 317 6.19 19.86 7.80
CA VAL A 317 6.28 20.48 9.12
C VAL A 317 6.10 19.40 10.18
N ASP A 318 6.67 19.61 11.35
CA ASP A 318 6.39 18.76 12.51
C ASP A 318 4.97 19.05 13.05
N PHE A 319 4.00 18.25 12.59
CA PHE A 319 2.60 18.39 12.99
C PHE A 319 2.34 17.86 14.42
N ASP A 320 3.29 17.20 15.04
CA ASP A 320 3.15 16.80 16.45
C ASP A 320 3.17 18.03 17.40
N MET A 321 3.74 19.14 16.94
CA MET A 321 3.69 20.43 17.64
C MET A 321 2.38 21.19 17.44
N TRP A 322 1.46 20.71 16.60
CA TRP A 322 0.20 21.39 16.34
C TRP A 322 -0.80 21.25 17.50
N PRO A 323 -1.79 22.18 17.60
CA PRO A 323 -2.85 22.09 18.60
C PRO A 323 -3.61 20.76 18.52
N SER A 324 -4.13 20.31 19.67
CA SER A 324 -4.80 18.99 19.79
C SER A 324 -5.91 18.76 18.77
N LEU A 325 -6.70 19.78 18.40
CA LEU A 325 -7.75 19.64 17.39
C LEU A 325 -7.15 19.25 16.02
N SER A 326 -6.09 19.92 15.58
CA SER A 326 -5.44 19.61 14.31
C SER A 326 -4.86 18.19 14.31
N LYS A 327 -4.19 17.78 15.39
CA LYS A 327 -3.69 16.40 15.56
C LYS A 327 -4.83 15.38 15.53
N SER A 328 -5.94 15.65 16.22
CA SER A 328 -7.12 14.76 16.23
C SER A 328 -7.73 14.61 14.84
N VAL A 329 -7.82 15.69 14.06
CA VAL A 329 -8.28 15.62 12.66
C VAL A 329 -7.37 14.72 11.84
N LEU A 330 -6.04 14.87 11.95
CA LEU A 330 -5.09 14.01 11.24
C LEU A 330 -5.24 12.55 11.68
N VAL A 331 -5.37 12.25 12.97
CA VAL A 331 -5.58 10.89 13.47
C VAL A 331 -6.87 10.27 12.90
N VAL A 332 -7.97 11.03 12.82
CA VAL A 332 -9.21 10.55 12.19
C VAL A 332 -8.98 10.26 10.71
N LEU A 333 -8.25 11.12 9.99
CA LEU A 333 -7.92 10.89 8.58
C LEU A 333 -7.06 9.65 8.35
N MET A 334 -6.21 9.24 9.33
CA MET A 334 -5.44 7.99 9.25
C MET A 334 -6.33 6.77 8.99
N PHE A 335 -7.54 6.75 9.57
CA PHE A 335 -8.47 5.64 9.39
C PHE A 335 -9.29 5.75 8.11
N VAL A 336 -9.59 6.97 7.64
CA VAL A 336 -10.43 7.17 6.45
C VAL A 336 -9.76 6.62 5.19
N GLY A 337 -8.50 7.00 4.95
CA GLY A 337 -7.75 6.57 3.78
C GLY A 337 -8.21 7.20 2.46
N ALA A 338 -7.65 6.71 1.34
CA ALA A 338 -7.93 7.18 0.00
C ALA A 338 -9.13 6.50 -0.67
N CYS A 339 -9.38 6.77 -1.96
CA CYS A 339 -10.41 6.09 -2.73
C CYS A 339 -10.09 4.62 -2.97
N ALA A 340 -11.10 3.77 -3.08
CA ALA A 340 -10.94 2.39 -3.56
C ALA A 340 -10.43 2.39 -5.01
N GLY A 341 -9.49 1.48 -5.31
CA GLY A 341 -8.86 1.45 -6.64
C GLY A 341 -7.94 2.64 -6.92
N SER A 342 -7.39 3.27 -5.87
CA SER A 342 -6.22 4.15 -5.89
C SER A 342 -4.98 3.41 -5.39
N THR A 343 -3.83 4.09 -5.37
CA THR A 343 -2.60 3.55 -4.78
C THR A 343 -2.58 3.61 -3.25
N GLY A 344 -3.41 4.47 -2.64
CA GLY A 344 -3.44 4.69 -1.20
C GLY A 344 -3.87 3.48 -0.37
N GLY A 345 -3.46 3.44 0.88
CA GLY A 345 -3.86 2.48 1.92
C GLY A 345 -5.14 2.87 2.66
N GLY A 346 -5.26 2.47 3.91
CA GLY A 346 -6.40 2.76 4.80
C GLY A 346 -7.67 1.97 4.50
N ILE A 347 -8.73 2.26 5.27
CA ILE A 347 -10.02 1.55 5.17
C ILE A 347 -10.76 1.82 3.86
N LYS A 348 -10.50 2.94 3.21
CA LYS A 348 -11.10 3.47 1.98
C LYS A 348 -12.41 4.23 2.19
N VAL A 349 -12.51 5.38 1.51
CA VAL A 349 -13.70 6.25 1.53
C VAL A 349 -14.98 5.50 1.16
N SER A 350 -14.93 4.58 0.21
CA SER A 350 -16.09 3.78 -0.22
C SER A 350 -16.70 2.94 0.91
N ARG A 351 -15.88 2.35 1.80
CA ARG A 351 -16.38 1.59 2.95
C ARG A 351 -17.05 2.50 3.96
N PHE A 352 -16.52 3.69 4.20
CA PHE A 352 -17.17 4.68 5.06
C PHE A 352 -18.53 5.12 4.49
N ILE A 353 -18.62 5.38 3.18
CA ILE A 353 -19.89 5.72 2.52
C ILE A 353 -20.92 4.60 2.72
N ILE A 354 -20.54 3.35 2.47
CA ILE A 354 -21.43 2.20 2.63
C ILE A 354 -21.81 2.03 4.11
N GLY A 355 -20.84 2.13 5.03
CA GLY A 355 -21.06 2.04 6.48
C GLY A 355 -22.05 3.08 6.99
N ILE A 356 -21.83 4.35 6.66
CA ILE A 356 -22.72 5.46 7.04
C ILE A 356 -24.15 5.24 6.47
N LYS A 357 -24.27 4.86 5.20
CA LYS A 357 -25.56 4.55 4.59
C LYS A 357 -26.25 3.35 5.26
N THR A 358 -25.46 2.36 5.70
CA THR A 358 -25.97 1.22 6.46
C THR A 358 -26.55 1.65 7.80
N ILE A 359 -25.82 2.52 8.54
CA ILE A 359 -26.31 3.09 9.81
C ILE A 359 -27.64 3.83 9.60
N PHE A 360 -27.71 4.72 8.60
CA PHE A 360 -28.94 5.43 8.30
C PHE A 360 -30.09 4.52 7.90
N ARG A 361 -29.83 3.44 7.17
CA ARG A 361 -30.85 2.43 6.83
C ARG A 361 -31.36 1.74 8.09
N GLU A 362 -30.47 1.34 9.00
CA GLU A 362 -30.86 0.70 10.26
C GLU A 362 -31.71 1.65 11.13
N ILE A 363 -31.29 2.90 11.32
CA ILE A 363 -32.09 3.90 12.04
C ILE A 363 -33.48 4.02 11.42
N GLN A 364 -33.57 4.08 10.09
CA GLN A 364 -34.85 4.16 9.40
C GLN A 364 -35.71 2.91 9.55
N SER A 365 -35.12 1.72 9.68
CA SER A 365 -35.87 0.48 9.91
C SER A 365 -36.50 0.44 11.28
N TYR A 366 -35.90 1.08 12.31
CA TYR A 366 -36.54 1.27 13.62
C TYR A 366 -37.72 2.22 13.57
N ILE A 367 -37.65 3.30 12.75
CA ILE A 367 -38.72 4.29 12.62
C ILE A 367 -39.87 3.76 11.74
N HIS A 368 -39.53 3.05 10.66
CA HIS A 368 -40.48 2.51 9.67
C HIS A 368 -40.20 1.03 9.39
N PRO A 369 -40.61 0.09 10.29
CA PRO A 369 -40.28 -1.32 10.20
C PRO A 369 -40.76 -2.05 8.91
N LYS A 370 -41.79 -1.54 8.27
CA LYS A 370 -42.35 -2.08 7.02
C LYS A 370 -41.65 -1.56 5.74
N SER A 371 -40.74 -0.60 5.88
CA SER A 371 -40.06 0.01 4.72
C SER A 371 -38.79 -0.75 4.34
N VAL A 372 -38.76 -1.35 3.17
CA VAL A 372 -37.55 -1.98 2.61
C VAL A 372 -36.76 -0.92 1.84
N LYS A 373 -35.65 -0.42 2.43
CA LYS A 373 -34.76 0.53 1.76
C LYS A 373 -33.48 -0.15 1.28
N VAL A 374 -33.21 0.02 0.00
CA VAL A 374 -32.00 -0.50 -0.65
C VAL A 374 -30.93 0.60 -0.62
N ILE A 375 -29.76 0.26 -0.10
CA ILE A 375 -28.58 1.14 -0.16
C ILE A 375 -28.15 1.29 -1.61
N LYS A 376 -27.92 2.53 -2.07
CA LYS A 376 -27.46 2.82 -3.42
C LYS A 376 -26.10 3.54 -3.36
N THR A 377 -25.16 3.14 -4.20
CA THR A 377 -23.92 3.86 -4.51
C THR A 377 -23.88 4.13 -6.01
N GLU A 378 -23.57 5.36 -6.40
CA GLU A 378 -23.59 5.79 -7.82
C GLU A 378 -24.94 5.51 -8.53
N GLY A 379 -26.05 5.57 -7.79
CA GLY A 379 -27.38 5.28 -8.31
C GLY A 379 -27.70 3.79 -8.49
N LYS A 380 -26.76 2.89 -8.22
CA LYS A 380 -26.94 1.43 -8.31
C LYS A 380 -27.18 0.82 -6.92
N PRO A 381 -28.05 -0.20 -6.81
CA PRO A 381 -28.25 -0.89 -5.56
C PRO A 381 -26.96 -1.64 -5.15
N VAL A 382 -26.60 -1.55 -3.87
CA VAL A 382 -25.54 -2.34 -3.25
C VAL A 382 -26.17 -3.60 -2.71
N ASP A 383 -25.60 -4.77 -3.05
CA ASP A 383 -26.08 -6.06 -2.57
C ASP A 383 -25.85 -6.21 -1.05
N SER A 384 -26.67 -7.01 -0.41
CA SER A 384 -26.60 -7.26 1.03
C SER A 384 -25.30 -7.97 1.43
N GLU A 385 -24.70 -8.75 0.52
CA GLU A 385 -23.42 -9.43 0.72
C GLU A 385 -22.27 -8.41 0.84
N THR A 386 -22.24 -7.40 -0.02
CA THR A 386 -21.26 -6.29 0.05
C THR A 386 -21.42 -5.51 1.35
N CYS A 387 -22.65 -5.17 1.77
CA CYS A 387 -22.86 -4.49 3.05
C CYS A 387 -22.35 -5.32 4.23
N ARG A 388 -22.66 -6.61 4.27
CA ARG A 388 -22.17 -7.54 5.29
C ARG A 388 -20.66 -7.65 5.27
N SER A 389 -20.04 -7.75 4.10
CA SER A 389 -18.57 -7.82 3.95
C SER A 389 -17.90 -6.57 4.51
N VAL A 390 -18.45 -5.38 4.28
CA VAL A 390 -17.94 -4.11 4.84
C VAL A 390 -18.03 -4.12 6.36
N SER A 391 -19.15 -4.57 6.95
CA SER A 391 -19.28 -4.66 8.41
C SER A 391 -18.29 -5.64 9.03
N ILE A 392 -18.12 -6.82 8.42
CA ILE A 392 -17.13 -7.82 8.86
C ILE A 392 -15.71 -7.26 8.75
N TYR A 393 -15.39 -6.50 7.69
CA TYR A 393 -14.10 -5.86 7.54
C TYR A 393 -13.80 -4.90 8.71
N PHE A 394 -14.75 -4.02 9.09
CA PHE A 394 -14.57 -3.10 10.22
C PHE A 394 -14.34 -3.85 11.54
N ILE A 395 -15.11 -4.91 11.81
CA ILE A 395 -14.94 -5.72 13.02
C ILE A 395 -13.56 -6.36 13.04
N THR A 396 -13.14 -6.99 11.93
CA THR A 396 -11.83 -7.66 11.81
C THR A 396 -10.70 -6.64 11.96
N PHE A 397 -10.84 -5.46 11.36
CA PHE A 397 -9.88 -4.37 11.48
C PHE A 397 -9.69 -3.95 12.93
N ILE A 398 -10.79 -3.70 13.67
CA ILE A 398 -10.74 -3.33 15.09
C ILE A 398 -10.10 -4.43 15.93
N MET A 399 -10.40 -5.72 15.66
CA MET A 399 -9.80 -6.84 16.37
C MET A 399 -8.27 -6.90 16.17
N ILE A 400 -7.79 -6.78 14.95
CA ILE A 400 -6.35 -6.78 14.66
C ILE A 400 -5.70 -5.56 15.30
N PHE A 401 -6.26 -4.37 15.09
CA PHE A 401 -5.77 -3.13 15.68
C PHE A 401 -5.60 -3.24 17.20
N THR A 402 -6.62 -3.74 17.89
CA THR A 402 -6.60 -3.91 19.35
C THR A 402 -5.56 -4.95 19.76
N ALA A 403 -5.47 -6.08 19.06
CA ALA A 403 -4.48 -7.10 19.34
C ALA A 403 -3.04 -6.58 19.18
N SER A 404 -2.74 -5.89 18.06
CA SER A 404 -1.42 -5.30 17.81
C SER A 404 -1.08 -4.23 18.84
N LEU A 405 -2.05 -3.36 19.20
CA LEU A 405 -1.86 -2.35 20.23
C LEU A 405 -1.47 -2.98 21.58
N LEU A 406 -2.17 -4.03 22.00
CA LEU A 406 -1.85 -4.72 23.26
C LEU A 406 -0.47 -5.38 23.22
N LEU A 407 -0.11 -6.00 22.08
CA LEU A 407 1.18 -6.68 21.93
C LEU A 407 2.35 -5.69 22.00
N ILE A 408 2.29 -4.55 21.31
CA ILE A 408 3.40 -3.58 21.33
C ILE A 408 3.44 -2.78 22.65
N SER A 409 2.32 -2.70 23.37
CA SER A 409 2.26 -2.02 24.67
C SER A 409 3.07 -2.73 25.77
N ILE A 410 3.50 -3.98 25.55
CA ILE A 410 4.39 -4.72 26.45
C ILE A 410 5.73 -3.97 26.65
N GLU A 411 6.16 -3.16 25.67
CA GLU A 411 7.40 -2.38 25.75
C GLU A 411 7.33 -1.16 26.69
N GLY A 412 6.14 -0.79 27.17
CA GLY A 412 5.98 0.31 28.13
C GLY A 412 6.11 1.71 27.52
N LYS A 413 6.05 1.88 26.18
CA LYS A 413 5.94 3.19 25.54
C LYS A 413 4.58 3.83 25.82
N ASP A 414 4.51 5.16 25.71
CA ASP A 414 3.28 5.91 25.92
C ASP A 414 2.15 5.48 24.96
N ILE A 415 0.92 5.65 25.40
CA ILE A 415 -0.26 5.16 24.65
C ILE A 415 -0.43 5.89 23.32
N VAL A 416 -0.05 7.17 23.20
CA VAL A 416 -0.16 7.94 21.95
C VAL A 416 0.82 7.37 20.92
N THR A 417 2.05 7.09 21.32
CA THR A 417 3.06 6.44 20.49
C THR A 417 2.55 5.08 19.98
N ASN A 418 2.11 4.19 20.88
CA ASN A 418 1.67 2.85 20.50
C ASN A 418 0.41 2.89 19.64
N PHE A 419 -0.59 3.69 20.02
CA PHE A 419 -1.83 3.81 19.26
C PHE A 419 -1.58 4.32 17.83
N THR A 420 -0.76 5.37 17.70
CA THR A 420 -0.50 5.96 16.37
C THR A 420 0.51 5.13 15.57
N ALA A 421 1.40 4.37 16.20
CA ALA A 421 2.25 3.41 15.50
C ALA A 421 1.43 2.30 14.83
N VAL A 422 0.48 1.68 15.55
CA VAL A 422 -0.43 0.69 14.98
C VAL A 422 -1.34 1.35 13.93
N ALA A 423 -1.89 2.54 14.19
CA ALA A 423 -2.72 3.25 13.22
C ALA A 423 -1.96 3.55 11.92
N ALA A 424 -0.71 4.01 12.03
CA ALA A 424 0.14 4.31 10.88
C ALA A 424 0.51 3.06 10.07
N THR A 425 0.81 1.94 10.75
CA THR A 425 1.24 0.71 10.06
C THR A 425 0.10 -0.06 9.43
N ILE A 426 -1.02 -0.26 10.14
CA ILE A 426 -2.18 -1.01 9.59
C ILE A 426 -2.91 -0.24 8.49
N ASN A 427 -2.82 1.10 8.47
CA ASN A 427 -3.37 1.93 7.40
C ASN A 427 -2.34 2.30 6.32
N ASN A 428 -1.09 1.84 6.45
CA ASN A 428 0.01 2.09 5.52
C ASN A 428 0.26 3.60 5.27
N ILE A 429 0.54 4.38 6.34
CA ILE A 429 0.69 5.85 6.28
C ILE A 429 2.13 6.30 6.55
N GLY A 430 2.83 5.62 7.45
CA GLY A 430 4.19 5.93 7.89
C GLY A 430 4.26 6.65 9.22
N PRO A 431 4.22 7.98 9.28
CA PRO A 431 4.35 8.71 10.55
C PRO A 431 3.09 8.61 11.43
N GLY A 432 3.32 8.52 12.74
CA GLY A 432 2.29 8.67 13.78
C GLY A 432 2.46 9.99 14.54
N LEU A 433 2.37 9.93 15.87
CA LEU A 433 2.58 11.02 16.81
C LEU A 433 3.59 10.61 17.89
N SER A 434 4.10 11.55 18.65
CA SER A 434 5.05 11.33 19.74
C SER A 434 6.32 10.62 19.23
N ALA A 435 6.76 9.51 19.82
CA ALA A 435 8.01 8.82 19.47
C ALA A 435 8.03 8.19 18.06
N VAL A 436 6.91 8.20 17.32
CA VAL A 436 6.80 7.82 15.90
C VAL A 436 6.26 8.95 15.04
N GLY A 437 6.40 10.18 15.52
CA GLY A 437 6.00 11.40 14.82
C GLY A 437 6.79 11.66 13.54
N PRO A 438 6.46 12.76 12.81
CA PRO A 438 7.03 13.03 11.49
C PRO A 438 8.55 13.27 11.48
N THR A 439 9.14 13.61 12.62
CA THR A 439 10.59 13.81 12.81
C THR A 439 11.26 12.63 13.53
N GLN A 440 10.51 11.59 13.84
CA GLN A 440 10.95 10.40 14.56
C GLN A 440 10.92 9.17 13.67
N ASN A 441 11.34 8.01 14.22
CA ASN A 441 11.36 6.74 13.48
C ASN A 441 10.99 5.54 14.36
N PHE A 442 10.83 4.38 13.75
CA PHE A 442 10.45 3.14 14.42
C PHE A 442 11.65 2.34 14.96
N GLY A 443 12.88 2.84 14.81
CA GLY A 443 14.10 2.15 15.23
C GLY A 443 14.15 1.82 16.72
N SER A 444 13.48 2.62 17.56
CA SER A 444 13.44 2.46 19.02
C SER A 444 12.56 1.30 19.50
N TYR A 445 11.81 0.62 18.64
CA TYR A 445 11.04 -0.59 18.99
C TYR A 445 11.92 -1.83 19.00
N SER A 446 11.57 -2.81 19.87
CA SER A 446 12.21 -4.13 19.87
C SER A 446 11.89 -4.90 18.59
N ASP A 447 12.68 -5.95 18.31
CA ASP A 447 12.43 -6.83 17.16
C ASP A 447 11.02 -7.45 17.23
N PHE A 448 10.54 -7.81 18.43
CA PHE A 448 9.19 -8.36 18.59
C PHE A 448 8.12 -7.36 18.11
N SER A 449 8.15 -6.12 18.57
CA SER A 449 7.19 -5.08 18.15
C SER A 449 7.34 -4.74 16.67
N LYS A 450 8.58 -4.74 16.14
CA LYS A 450 8.80 -4.57 14.69
C LYS A 450 8.10 -5.68 13.88
N TYR A 451 8.15 -6.95 14.32
CA TYR A 451 7.42 -8.04 13.63
C TYR A 451 5.90 -7.87 13.73
N VAL A 452 5.35 -7.40 14.84
CA VAL A 452 3.92 -7.07 14.96
C VAL A 452 3.53 -5.97 13.98
N LEU A 453 4.30 -4.88 13.93
CA LEU A 453 4.05 -3.77 13.01
C LEU A 453 4.23 -4.17 11.54
N MET A 454 5.19 -5.05 11.21
CA MET A 454 5.34 -5.63 9.88
C MET A 454 4.12 -6.46 9.47
N PHE A 455 3.55 -7.22 10.40
CA PHE A 455 2.29 -7.92 10.16
C PHE A 455 1.15 -6.94 9.87
N ASP A 456 1.04 -5.85 10.62
CA ASP A 456 0.03 -4.81 10.40
C ASP A 456 0.17 -4.16 9.02
N MET A 457 1.39 -3.82 8.58
CA MET A 457 1.65 -3.27 7.25
C MET A 457 1.19 -4.21 6.14
N LEU A 458 1.51 -5.52 6.26
CA LEU A 458 1.07 -6.54 5.31
C LEU A 458 -0.44 -6.74 5.35
N ALA A 459 -1.04 -6.77 6.55
CA ALA A 459 -2.48 -6.95 6.73
C ALA A 459 -3.27 -5.78 6.12
N GLY A 460 -2.83 -4.55 6.37
CA GLY A 460 -3.43 -3.34 5.80
C GLY A 460 -3.38 -3.34 4.28
N ARG A 461 -2.20 -3.60 3.70
CA ARG A 461 -2.01 -3.61 2.24
C ARG A 461 -2.80 -4.70 1.54
N LEU A 462 -2.90 -5.88 2.15
CA LEU A 462 -3.59 -7.06 1.61
C LEU A 462 -5.08 -7.10 1.96
N GLU A 463 -5.67 -6.02 2.47
CA GLU A 463 -7.09 -5.97 2.81
C GLU A 463 -7.50 -7.02 3.87
N LEU A 464 -6.63 -7.32 4.83
CA LEU A 464 -6.74 -8.23 5.98
C LEU A 464 -6.90 -9.72 5.61
N PHE A 465 -7.96 -10.09 4.87
CA PHE A 465 -8.35 -11.47 4.66
C PHE A 465 -7.32 -12.33 3.92
N PRO A 466 -6.65 -11.88 2.86
CA PRO A 466 -5.61 -12.68 2.20
C PRO A 466 -4.46 -13.08 3.11
N LEU A 467 -4.11 -12.23 4.09
CA LEU A 467 -3.08 -12.56 5.07
C LEU A 467 -3.62 -13.50 6.15
N ILE A 468 -4.81 -13.22 6.72
CA ILE A 468 -5.42 -14.04 7.78
C ILE A 468 -5.65 -15.47 7.30
N ILE A 469 -6.00 -15.65 6.04
CA ILE A 469 -6.25 -16.97 5.47
C ILE A 469 -5.02 -17.88 5.55
N LEU A 470 -3.80 -17.35 5.56
CA LEU A 470 -2.57 -18.13 5.75
C LEU A 470 -2.52 -18.84 7.11
N PHE A 471 -3.14 -18.27 8.12
CA PHE A 471 -3.16 -18.82 9.48
C PHE A 471 -4.28 -19.84 9.69
N THR A 472 -5.14 -20.09 8.67
CA THR A 472 -6.25 -21.02 8.77
C THR A 472 -5.76 -22.48 8.56
N PRO A 473 -5.82 -23.37 9.57
CA PRO A 473 -5.25 -24.73 9.49
C PRO A 473 -5.86 -25.59 8.36
N SER A 474 -7.13 -25.36 8.01
CA SER A 474 -7.82 -26.14 6.96
C SER A 474 -7.15 -26.02 5.59
N ILE A 475 -6.50 -24.89 5.30
CA ILE A 475 -5.79 -24.66 4.04
C ILE A 475 -4.60 -25.59 3.89
N TRP A 476 -3.86 -25.79 4.99
CA TRP A 476 -2.64 -26.59 5.00
C TRP A 476 -2.96 -28.09 5.12
N LYS A 477 -4.04 -28.48 5.82
CA LYS A 477 -4.51 -29.88 5.91
C LYS A 477 -4.81 -30.47 4.52
N ASP A 478 -5.46 -29.73 3.64
CA ASP A 478 -5.72 -30.16 2.27
C ASP A 478 -4.44 -30.50 1.48
N LEU A 479 -3.34 -29.81 1.75
CA LEU A 479 -2.04 -30.06 1.12
C LEU A 479 -1.42 -31.37 1.61
N VAL A 480 -1.49 -31.62 2.91
CA VAL A 480 -0.92 -32.83 3.53
C VAL A 480 -1.70 -34.07 3.10
N THR A 481 -3.03 -34.03 3.15
CA THR A 481 -3.89 -35.14 2.76
C THR A 481 -3.71 -35.53 1.29
N LYS A 482 -3.60 -34.54 0.39
CA LYS A 482 -3.36 -34.79 -1.04
C LYS A 482 -1.99 -35.42 -1.31
N LYS A 483 -0.93 -34.96 -0.63
CA LYS A 483 0.41 -35.55 -0.73
C LYS A 483 0.46 -37.00 -0.22
N VAL A 484 -0.28 -37.31 0.84
CA VAL A 484 -0.37 -38.68 1.40
C VAL A 484 -1.11 -39.62 0.44
N SER A 485 -2.23 -39.15 -0.14
CA SER A 485 -2.98 -39.90 -1.16
C SER A 485 -2.15 -40.18 -2.42
N GLU A 486 -1.44 -39.16 -2.94
CA GLU A 486 -0.56 -39.31 -4.10
C GLU A 486 0.62 -40.28 -3.84
N ARG A 487 1.21 -40.24 -2.62
CA ARG A 487 2.26 -41.18 -2.21
C ARG A 487 1.72 -42.61 -2.07
N LYS A 488 0.52 -42.80 -1.54
CA LYS A 488 -0.15 -44.11 -1.50
C LYS A 488 -0.38 -44.69 -2.90
N MET A 489 -0.94 -43.88 -3.81
CA MET A 489 -1.17 -44.31 -5.20
C MET A 489 0.13 -44.61 -5.96
N ARG A 490 1.22 -43.88 -5.73
CA ARG A 490 2.54 -44.18 -6.33
C ARG A 490 3.16 -45.48 -5.78
N ARG A 491 2.91 -45.84 -4.50
CA ARG A 491 3.35 -47.12 -3.94
C ARG A 491 2.58 -48.30 -4.52
N ILE A 492 1.27 -48.15 -4.72
CA ILE A 492 0.39 -49.18 -5.35
C ILE A 492 0.75 -49.40 -6.83
N ARG A 493 1.24 -48.41 -7.55
CA ARG A 493 1.67 -48.51 -8.94
C ARG A 493 3.11 -49.06 -9.13
N ARG A 494 3.87 -49.21 -8.09
CA ARG A 494 5.29 -49.68 -8.10
C ARG A 494 5.45 -51.07 -7.47
N GLY A 495 4.45 -51.60 -6.81
CA GLY A 495 4.30 -53.01 -6.40
C GLY A 495 3.32 -53.73 -7.32
#